data_85ef003b9c326ff0096cc249b318089b
#
_entry.id   85ef003b9c326ff0096cc249b318089b
#
_cell.length_a   1.000
_cell.length_b   1.000
_cell.length_c   1.000
_cell.angle_alpha   90.00
_cell.angle_beta   90.00
_cell.angle_gamma   90.00
#
_symmetry.space_group_name_H-M   'P 1'
#
loop_
_entity.id
_entity.type
_entity.pdbx_description
1 polymer ?
#
loop_
_entity_poly.entity_id
_entity_poly.type
_entity_poly.pdbx_seq_one_letter_code
_entity_poly.pdbx_strand_id
1 'polypeptide(L)'
;VEDLHPLTLLIIPLLAVLAPLLARGLGRWVPIPVVVFELVLGILVGPSVLGWAMPGEFIDTLSEFGLAMLFFVAGTEIQFASFRGRLGKRASFGWLISLVVGIAAGFLLAPGEAAIVIGVALCSTALGTLLPILRDAGELRTPFGQAVAAIGAVGEFGPLIAISLFLGGRNLGVATIVLVAFAAIAALAIWLAFTLPRGAMHEFVSSTLHTSGQFAIRVVLLILAALVVLSIVLDLDMLLGAFTAGIIWRLIMRDASEHDREAVESKIEGVAFGFLVPVFFIYTGVTFDLKSLLAQPMLFLLVPVILVLLFVARGLPSMLAAPEGSTRRDRLSIALLGATGLPIIVAVTAIGVDEGILTTTQQTVLVAGGMLSVLLFPLVGMALRGEKVKASTTLQDDMA
;
A
#
# COMPACT_ATOMS: atom_id res chain seq x y z
N VAL A 1 -14.79 -5.73 -27.30
CA VAL A 1 -13.92 -4.92 -28.17
C VAL A 1 -14.52 -3.53 -28.42
N GLU A 2 -15.83 -3.36 -28.16
CA GLU A 2 -16.54 -2.06 -28.37
C GLU A 2 -16.18 -0.99 -27.32
N ASP A 3 -15.65 -1.36 -26.15
CA ASP A 3 -15.31 -0.42 -25.06
C ASP A 3 -13.80 -0.06 -24.97
N LEU A 4 -13.01 -0.48 -25.96
CA LEU A 4 -11.59 -0.13 -26.04
C LEU A 4 -11.44 1.28 -26.65
N HIS A 5 -11.18 2.27 -25.79
CA HIS A 5 -10.75 3.59 -26.28
C HIS A 5 -9.27 3.56 -26.66
N PRO A 6 -8.90 3.52 -27.96
CA PRO A 6 -7.50 3.37 -28.39
C PRO A 6 -6.58 4.44 -27.82
N LEU A 7 -7.13 5.65 -27.63
CA LEU A 7 -6.39 6.78 -27.08
C LEU A 7 -5.98 6.53 -25.63
N THR A 8 -6.85 5.92 -24.82
CA THR A 8 -6.56 5.58 -23.42
C THR A 8 -5.39 4.61 -23.31
N LEU A 9 -5.32 3.60 -24.20
CA LEU A 9 -4.21 2.63 -24.25
C LEU A 9 -2.85 3.27 -24.53
N LEU A 10 -2.81 4.39 -25.25
CA LEU A 10 -1.58 5.14 -25.54
C LEU A 10 -1.26 6.13 -24.40
N ILE A 11 -2.27 6.79 -23.86
CA ILE A 11 -2.11 7.84 -22.87
C ILE A 11 -1.58 7.26 -21.55
N ILE A 12 -2.12 6.14 -21.07
CA ILE A 12 -1.69 5.58 -19.79
C ILE A 12 -0.19 5.26 -19.76
N PRO A 13 0.41 4.51 -20.70
CA PRO A 13 1.85 4.31 -20.75
C PRO A 13 2.65 5.62 -20.91
N LEU A 14 2.12 6.59 -21.67
CA LEU A 14 2.75 7.90 -21.82
C LEU A 14 2.84 8.61 -20.46
N LEU A 15 1.77 8.60 -19.68
CA LEU A 15 1.75 9.21 -18.34
C LEU A 15 2.66 8.46 -17.38
N ALA A 16 2.73 7.11 -17.46
CA ALA A 16 3.65 6.30 -16.69
C ALA A 16 5.13 6.66 -16.94
N VAL A 17 5.47 7.14 -18.15
CA VAL A 17 6.80 7.68 -18.46
C VAL A 17 6.95 9.12 -17.96
N LEU A 18 5.92 9.94 -18.06
CA LEU A 18 5.99 11.37 -17.68
C LEU A 18 6.05 11.54 -16.15
N ALA A 19 5.35 10.74 -15.38
CA ALA A 19 5.27 10.87 -13.92
C ALA A 19 6.65 10.84 -13.23
N PRO A 20 7.54 9.85 -13.47
CA PRO A 20 8.87 9.84 -12.89
C PRO A 20 9.78 10.97 -13.40
N LEU A 21 9.59 11.44 -14.64
CA LEU A 21 10.31 12.59 -15.17
C LEU A 21 9.93 13.88 -14.44
N LEU A 22 8.65 14.07 -14.18
CA LEU A 22 8.14 15.19 -13.38
C LEU A 22 8.60 15.09 -11.93
N ALA A 23 8.50 13.90 -11.33
CA ALA A 23 8.98 13.66 -9.97
C ALA A 23 10.47 13.99 -9.84
N ARG A 24 11.30 13.60 -10.81
CA ARG A 24 12.74 13.93 -10.83
C ARG A 24 12.99 15.41 -11.07
N GLY A 25 12.20 16.05 -11.93
CA GLY A 25 12.33 17.48 -12.27
C GLY A 25 11.99 18.38 -11.08
N LEU A 26 10.82 18.15 -10.46
CA LEU A 26 10.33 18.91 -9.30
C LEU A 26 10.96 18.43 -7.97
N GLY A 27 11.40 17.19 -7.91
CA GLY A 27 11.99 16.57 -6.71
C GLY A 27 13.27 17.22 -6.21
N ARG A 28 13.91 18.08 -7.02
CA ARG A 28 15.00 18.95 -6.59
C ARG A 28 14.55 19.99 -5.56
N TRP A 29 13.26 20.33 -5.54
CA TRP A 29 12.69 21.36 -4.68
C TRP A 29 11.88 20.75 -3.55
N VAL A 30 11.09 19.70 -3.87
CA VAL A 30 10.23 19.01 -2.93
C VAL A 30 10.20 17.53 -3.30
N PRO A 31 10.59 16.59 -2.41
CA PRO A 31 10.55 15.16 -2.69
C PRO A 31 9.08 14.67 -2.72
N ILE A 32 8.47 14.74 -3.91
CA ILE A 32 7.10 14.28 -4.14
C ILE A 32 7.16 12.84 -4.68
N PRO A 33 6.47 11.88 -4.05
CA PRO A 33 6.38 10.52 -4.57
C PRO A 33 5.80 10.44 -5.97
N VAL A 34 6.32 9.53 -6.82
CA VAL A 34 5.88 9.37 -8.22
C VAL A 34 4.38 9.09 -8.32
N VAL A 35 3.83 8.34 -7.39
CA VAL A 35 2.41 8.00 -7.32
C VAL A 35 1.49 9.22 -7.29
N VAL A 36 1.92 10.32 -6.69
CA VAL A 36 1.12 11.57 -6.68
C VAL A 36 1.04 12.15 -8.08
N PHE A 37 2.14 12.11 -8.86
CA PHE A 37 2.12 12.55 -10.25
C PHE A 37 1.27 11.63 -11.13
N GLU A 38 1.33 10.32 -10.92
CA GLU A 38 0.50 9.34 -11.64
C GLU A 38 -0.99 9.64 -11.46
N LEU A 39 -1.42 9.86 -10.21
CA LEU A 39 -2.80 10.24 -9.88
C LEU A 39 -3.19 11.59 -10.49
N VAL A 40 -2.37 12.63 -10.28
CA VAL A 40 -2.66 13.99 -10.78
C VAL A 40 -2.73 14.00 -12.31
N LEU A 41 -1.80 13.33 -12.98
CA LEU A 41 -1.82 13.21 -14.44
C LEU A 41 -3.06 12.44 -14.91
N GLY A 42 -3.44 11.36 -14.20
CA GLY A 42 -4.69 10.64 -14.47
C GLY A 42 -5.93 11.53 -14.35
N ILE A 43 -6.02 12.34 -13.28
CA ILE A 43 -7.11 13.35 -13.11
C ILE A 43 -7.13 14.33 -14.26
N LEU A 44 -5.97 14.84 -14.68
CA LEU A 44 -5.87 15.83 -15.76
C LEU A 44 -6.36 15.28 -17.11
N VAL A 45 -6.01 14.04 -17.47
CA VAL A 45 -6.42 13.44 -18.76
C VAL A 45 -7.79 12.78 -18.68
N GLY A 46 -8.31 12.55 -17.48
CA GLY A 46 -9.60 11.90 -17.24
C GLY A 46 -10.81 12.75 -17.66
N PRO A 47 -12.04 12.16 -17.55
CA PRO A 47 -13.28 12.78 -17.98
C PRO A 47 -13.61 14.08 -17.24
N SER A 48 -12.99 14.27 -16.08
CA SER A 48 -13.24 15.46 -15.23
C SER A 48 -12.57 16.73 -15.77
N VAL A 49 -11.49 16.63 -16.58
CA VAL A 49 -10.72 17.77 -17.07
C VAL A 49 -10.60 17.72 -18.60
N LEU A 50 -9.70 16.92 -19.16
CA LEU A 50 -9.42 16.91 -20.61
C LEU A 50 -10.30 15.92 -21.39
N GLY A 51 -10.76 14.83 -20.76
CA GLY A 51 -11.54 13.79 -21.39
C GLY A 51 -10.78 12.99 -22.47
N TRP A 52 -9.44 12.95 -22.40
CA TRP A 52 -8.61 12.22 -23.35
C TRP A 52 -8.54 10.73 -23.01
N ALA A 53 -8.57 10.39 -21.72
CA ALA A 53 -8.63 9.03 -21.23
C ALA A 53 -10.03 8.77 -20.64
N MET A 54 -10.60 7.64 -21.02
CA MET A 54 -11.93 7.22 -20.57
C MET A 54 -11.83 5.89 -19.82
N PRO A 55 -12.67 5.68 -18.77
CA PRO A 55 -12.82 4.36 -18.15
C PRO A 55 -13.25 3.32 -19.18
N GLY A 56 -12.75 2.09 -19.02
CA GLY A 56 -13.11 0.96 -19.87
C GLY A 56 -12.69 -0.36 -19.23
N GLU A 57 -13.44 -1.43 -19.48
CA GLU A 57 -13.31 -2.74 -18.83
C GLU A 57 -11.87 -3.32 -18.89
N PHE A 58 -11.20 -3.18 -20.04
CA PHE A 58 -9.85 -3.69 -20.20
C PHE A 58 -8.84 -2.99 -19.27
N ILE A 59 -8.91 -1.67 -19.18
CA ILE A 59 -7.99 -0.89 -18.35
C ILE A 59 -8.34 -1.08 -16.87
N ASP A 60 -9.62 -1.23 -16.55
CA ASP A 60 -10.09 -1.54 -15.22
C ASP A 60 -9.49 -2.87 -14.72
N THR A 61 -9.67 -3.95 -15.48
CA THR A 61 -9.05 -5.24 -15.18
C THR A 61 -7.53 -5.16 -15.03
N LEU A 62 -6.86 -4.38 -15.90
CA LEU A 62 -5.41 -4.20 -15.80
C LEU A 62 -5.02 -3.39 -14.56
N SER A 63 -5.85 -2.44 -14.17
CA SER A 63 -5.70 -1.65 -12.93
C SER A 63 -5.85 -2.52 -11.68
N GLU A 64 -6.86 -3.39 -11.65
CA GLU A 64 -7.04 -4.38 -10.56
C GLU A 64 -5.83 -5.31 -10.44
N PHE A 65 -5.29 -5.78 -11.58
CA PHE A 65 -4.07 -6.58 -11.57
C PHE A 65 -2.86 -5.78 -11.07
N GLY A 66 -2.80 -4.48 -11.40
CA GLY A 66 -1.79 -3.55 -10.85
C GLY A 66 -1.89 -3.42 -9.33
N LEU A 67 -3.11 -3.30 -8.83
CA LEU A 67 -3.38 -3.26 -7.40
C LEU A 67 -2.99 -4.58 -6.71
N ALA A 68 -3.35 -5.73 -7.28
CA ALA A 68 -2.92 -7.05 -6.77
C ALA A 68 -1.40 -7.18 -6.73
N MET A 69 -0.69 -6.73 -7.78
CA MET A 69 0.78 -6.72 -7.80
C MET A 69 1.39 -5.78 -6.76
N LEU A 70 0.77 -4.62 -6.51
CA LEU A 70 1.21 -3.72 -5.45
C LEU A 70 1.15 -4.40 -4.08
N PHE A 71 0.03 -5.07 -3.77
CA PHE A 71 -0.13 -5.80 -2.51
C PHE A 71 0.75 -7.05 -2.43
N PHE A 72 1.00 -7.72 -3.55
CA PHE A 72 1.97 -8.81 -3.61
C PHE A 72 3.36 -8.30 -3.20
N VAL A 73 3.85 -7.21 -3.79
CA VAL A 73 5.16 -6.64 -3.44
C VAL A 73 5.18 -6.20 -1.98
N ALA A 74 4.13 -5.53 -1.49
CA ALA A 74 4.01 -5.18 -0.07
C ALA A 74 4.12 -6.41 0.85
N GLY A 75 3.52 -7.54 0.45
CA GLY A 75 3.67 -8.82 1.14
C GLY A 75 5.12 -9.34 1.16
N THR A 76 5.88 -9.15 0.08
CA THR A 76 7.31 -9.54 0.04
C THR A 76 8.20 -8.69 0.95
N GLU A 77 7.81 -7.46 1.23
CA GLU A 77 8.58 -6.53 2.06
C GLU A 77 8.41 -6.77 3.57
N ILE A 78 7.43 -7.62 3.99
CA ILE A 78 7.17 -7.89 5.40
C ILE A 78 8.37 -8.51 6.08
N GLN A 79 8.85 -7.84 7.11
CA GLN A 79 9.88 -8.34 8.01
C GLN A 79 9.25 -8.98 9.25
N PHE A 80 9.15 -10.31 9.28
CA PHE A 80 8.59 -11.03 10.43
C PHE A 80 9.29 -10.75 11.75
N ALA A 81 10.58 -10.39 11.72
CA ALA A 81 11.31 -9.97 12.89
C ALA A 81 10.71 -8.71 13.55
N SER A 82 10.16 -7.79 12.75
CA SER A 82 9.53 -6.56 13.23
C SER A 82 8.22 -6.82 13.99
N PHE A 83 7.55 -7.96 13.75
CA PHE A 83 6.35 -8.37 14.50
C PHE A 83 6.68 -9.09 15.82
N ARG A 84 7.95 -9.56 15.99
CA ARG A 84 8.37 -10.25 17.20
C ARG A 84 8.83 -9.23 18.25
N GLY A 85 8.50 -9.49 19.52
CA GLY A 85 8.95 -8.64 20.61
C GLY A 85 8.02 -7.46 20.93
N ARG A 86 8.56 -6.48 21.67
CA ARG A 86 7.79 -5.33 22.19
C ARG A 86 7.31 -4.39 21.08
N LEU A 87 8.11 -4.21 20.05
CA LEU A 87 7.81 -3.28 18.95
C LEU A 87 6.57 -3.72 18.17
N GLY A 88 6.53 -4.97 17.71
CA GLY A 88 5.38 -5.52 16.99
C GLY A 88 4.09 -5.49 17.82
N LYS A 89 4.18 -5.83 19.12
CA LYS A 89 3.04 -5.75 20.04
C LYS A 89 2.52 -4.32 20.18
N ARG A 90 3.40 -3.32 20.30
CA ARG A 90 3.03 -1.90 20.39
C ARG A 90 2.43 -1.39 19.08
N ALA A 91 2.99 -1.77 17.93
CA ALA A 91 2.46 -1.41 16.63
C ALA A 91 1.07 -2.01 16.39
N SER A 92 0.88 -3.30 16.71
CA SER A 92 -0.43 -3.99 16.58
C SER A 92 -1.47 -3.40 17.54
N PHE A 93 -1.10 -3.14 18.80
CA PHE A 93 -2.00 -2.51 19.76
C PHE A 93 -2.37 -1.07 19.34
N GLY A 94 -1.40 -0.29 18.85
CA GLY A 94 -1.65 1.03 18.28
C GLY A 94 -2.61 0.96 17.09
N TRP A 95 -2.47 -0.06 16.24
CA TRP A 95 -3.37 -0.25 15.12
C TRP A 95 -4.81 -0.62 15.55
N LEU A 96 -4.97 -1.46 16.57
CA LEU A 96 -6.31 -1.75 17.13
C LEU A 96 -6.99 -0.49 17.68
N ILE A 97 -6.23 0.38 18.35
CA ILE A 97 -6.75 1.70 18.77
C ILE A 97 -7.12 2.53 17.54
N SER A 98 -6.28 2.53 16.50
CA SER A 98 -6.55 3.23 15.24
C SER A 98 -7.85 2.75 14.60
N LEU A 99 -8.10 1.45 14.58
CA LEU A 99 -9.33 0.87 14.02
C LEU A 99 -10.57 1.35 14.79
N VAL A 100 -10.53 1.31 16.12
CA VAL A 100 -11.63 1.78 16.96
C VAL A 100 -11.89 3.28 16.76
N VAL A 101 -10.83 4.09 16.80
CA VAL A 101 -10.94 5.55 16.60
C VAL A 101 -11.35 5.87 15.17
N GLY A 102 -10.83 5.13 14.18
CA GLY A 102 -11.20 5.27 12.77
C GLY A 102 -12.67 4.98 12.52
N ILE A 103 -13.19 3.86 13.06
CA ILE A 103 -14.61 3.51 12.95
C ILE A 103 -15.48 4.56 13.67
N ALA A 104 -15.08 5.01 14.86
CA ALA A 104 -15.79 6.09 15.56
C ALA A 104 -15.82 7.38 14.75
N ALA A 105 -14.71 7.76 14.11
CA ALA A 105 -14.65 8.88 13.18
C ALA A 105 -15.51 8.65 11.92
N GLY A 106 -15.55 7.41 11.42
CA GLY A 106 -16.41 7.01 10.32
C GLY A 106 -17.89 7.25 10.63
N PHE A 107 -18.35 6.91 11.82
CA PHE A 107 -19.74 7.18 12.27
C PHE A 107 -20.07 8.67 12.35
N LEU A 108 -19.10 9.54 12.51
CA LEU A 108 -19.31 11.00 12.46
C LEU A 108 -19.48 11.51 11.02
N LEU A 109 -18.89 10.81 10.05
CA LEU A 109 -18.92 11.18 8.63
C LEU A 109 -20.08 10.53 7.88
N ALA A 110 -20.37 9.25 8.15
CA ALA A 110 -21.44 8.50 7.53
C ALA A 110 -21.90 7.35 8.46
N PRO A 111 -23.20 7.17 8.69
CA PRO A 111 -23.72 6.09 9.55
C PRO A 111 -23.72 4.75 8.82
N GLY A 112 -23.83 3.67 9.59
CA GLY A 112 -23.99 2.30 9.07
C GLY A 112 -22.67 1.68 8.59
N GLU A 113 -22.74 0.85 7.55
CA GLU A 113 -21.57 0.13 7.00
C GLU A 113 -20.51 1.06 6.44
N ALA A 114 -20.92 2.21 5.92
CA ALA A 114 -20.00 3.25 5.44
C ALA A 114 -19.01 3.71 6.53
N ALA A 115 -19.45 3.76 7.79
CA ALA A 115 -18.56 4.09 8.92
C ALA A 115 -17.40 3.10 9.06
N ILE A 116 -17.66 1.80 8.81
CA ILE A 116 -16.65 0.75 8.88
C ILE A 116 -15.64 0.92 7.74
N VAL A 117 -16.12 1.11 6.51
CA VAL A 117 -15.26 1.32 5.33
C VAL A 117 -14.36 2.54 5.54
N ILE A 118 -14.94 3.67 5.96
CA ILE A 118 -14.20 4.90 6.25
C ILE A 118 -13.19 4.65 7.39
N GLY A 119 -13.61 3.95 8.45
CA GLY A 119 -12.74 3.65 9.59
C GLY A 119 -11.54 2.79 9.20
N VAL A 120 -11.75 1.76 8.38
CA VAL A 120 -10.67 0.91 7.84
C VAL A 120 -9.74 1.72 6.95
N ALA A 121 -10.28 2.58 6.08
CA ALA A 121 -9.48 3.48 5.26
C ALA A 121 -8.60 4.43 6.12
N LEU A 122 -9.18 5.02 7.18
CA LEU A 122 -8.48 5.94 8.09
C LEU A 122 -7.42 5.26 8.96
N CYS A 123 -7.45 3.94 9.18
CA CYS A 123 -6.46 3.22 9.98
C CYS A 123 -5.32 2.59 9.14
N SER A 124 -5.23 2.91 7.87
CA SER A 124 -4.24 2.39 6.93
C SER A 124 -2.90 3.15 6.97
N THR A 125 -1.83 2.49 6.53
CA THR A 125 -0.50 3.08 6.32
C THR A 125 0.12 2.49 5.06
N ALA A 126 0.69 3.34 4.21
CA ALA A 126 1.34 2.95 2.96
C ALA A 126 2.83 2.61 3.19
N LEU A 127 3.15 1.38 3.54
CA LEU A 127 4.54 0.94 3.77
C LEU A 127 5.39 1.07 2.51
N GLY A 128 4.87 0.63 1.36
CA GLY A 128 5.58 0.70 0.08
C GLY A 128 6.00 2.12 -0.32
N THR A 129 5.27 3.15 0.14
CA THR A 129 5.67 4.55 -0.05
C THR A 129 6.73 5.01 0.97
N LEU A 130 6.68 4.48 2.19
CA LEU A 130 7.56 4.90 3.29
C LEU A 130 8.95 4.27 3.22
N LEU A 131 9.06 3.00 2.78
CA LEU A 131 10.34 2.29 2.74
C LEU A 131 11.40 2.96 1.84
N PRO A 132 11.09 3.40 0.61
CA PRO A 132 12.03 4.18 -0.20
C PRO A 132 12.49 5.46 0.51
N ILE A 133 11.56 6.20 1.13
CA ILE A 133 11.88 7.45 1.85
C ILE A 133 12.85 7.19 3.01
N LEU A 134 12.60 6.13 3.80
CA LEU A 134 13.49 5.75 4.91
C LEU A 134 14.83 5.23 4.42
N ARG A 135 14.88 4.54 3.27
CA ARG A 135 16.10 4.04 2.64
C ARG A 135 16.98 5.20 2.17
N ASP A 136 16.39 6.15 1.45
CA ASP A 136 17.09 7.33 0.91
C ASP A 136 17.60 8.25 2.02
N ALA A 137 16.89 8.31 3.15
CA ALA A 137 17.32 9.04 4.34
C ALA A 137 18.33 8.28 5.22
N GLY A 138 18.70 7.02 4.87
CA GLY A 138 19.59 6.19 5.67
C GLY A 138 18.99 5.71 7.01
N GLU A 139 17.69 5.91 7.22
CA GLU A 139 16.99 5.62 8.48
C GLU A 139 16.48 4.18 8.58
N LEU A 140 16.43 3.40 7.49
CA LEU A 140 15.80 2.10 7.44
C LEU A 140 16.30 1.10 8.51
N ARG A 141 17.58 1.13 8.83
CA ARG A 141 18.20 0.25 9.84
C ARG A 141 18.22 0.82 11.26
N THR A 142 17.80 2.07 11.44
CA THR A 142 17.74 2.71 12.77
C THR A 142 16.53 2.20 13.57
N PRO A 143 16.52 2.32 14.91
CA PRO A 143 15.34 2.01 15.72
C PRO A 143 14.09 2.79 15.29
N PHE A 144 14.26 4.02 14.79
CA PHE A 144 13.19 4.84 14.24
C PHE A 144 12.61 4.22 12.97
N GLY A 145 13.44 3.89 12.00
CA GLY A 145 13.01 3.29 10.74
C GLY A 145 12.36 1.92 10.94
N GLN A 146 12.90 1.10 11.86
CA GLN A 146 12.29 -0.17 12.24
C GLN A 146 10.89 0.01 12.85
N ALA A 147 10.71 1.07 13.66
CA ALA A 147 9.40 1.39 14.22
C ALA A 147 8.40 1.79 13.13
N VAL A 148 8.81 2.67 12.20
CA VAL A 148 7.96 3.08 11.08
C VAL A 148 7.64 1.88 10.17
N ALA A 149 8.63 1.01 9.89
CA ALA A 149 8.40 -0.21 9.10
C ALA A 149 7.40 -1.17 9.78
N ALA A 150 7.51 -1.36 11.11
CA ALA A 150 6.56 -2.19 11.85
C ALA A 150 5.14 -1.58 11.86
N ILE A 151 5.03 -0.26 12.03
CA ILE A 151 3.75 0.47 11.95
C ILE A 151 3.15 0.32 10.55
N GLY A 152 3.95 0.50 9.50
CA GLY A 152 3.53 0.36 8.13
C GLY A 152 3.05 -1.05 7.81
N ALA A 153 3.82 -2.08 8.18
CA ALA A 153 3.45 -3.47 7.95
C ALA A 153 2.11 -3.85 8.62
N VAL A 154 1.89 -3.42 9.88
CA VAL A 154 0.59 -3.62 10.56
C VAL A 154 -0.51 -2.78 9.90
N GLY A 155 -0.18 -1.55 9.46
CA GLY A 155 -1.12 -0.64 8.83
C GLY A 155 -1.48 -1.00 7.38
N GLU A 156 -0.76 -1.91 6.74
CA GLU A 156 -1.13 -2.53 5.46
C GLU A 156 -1.92 -3.83 5.68
N PHE A 157 -1.40 -4.72 6.51
CA PHE A 157 -2.02 -6.04 6.71
C PHE A 157 -3.32 -5.96 7.51
N GLY A 158 -3.37 -5.11 8.53
CA GLY A 158 -4.54 -4.97 9.40
C GLY A 158 -5.82 -4.59 8.65
N PRO A 159 -5.83 -3.56 7.80
CA PRO A 159 -6.98 -3.21 6.97
C PRO A 159 -7.48 -4.34 6.08
N LEU A 160 -6.59 -5.15 5.48
CA LEU A 160 -7.00 -6.30 4.65
C LEU A 160 -7.76 -7.34 5.45
N ILE A 161 -7.31 -7.62 6.68
CA ILE A 161 -8.06 -8.47 7.63
C ILE A 161 -9.40 -7.83 7.96
N ALA A 162 -9.42 -6.53 8.26
CA ALA A 162 -10.64 -5.82 8.63
C ALA A 162 -11.68 -5.82 7.48
N ILE A 163 -11.25 -5.58 6.24
CA ILE A 163 -12.11 -5.70 5.06
C ILE A 163 -12.71 -7.09 4.97
N SER A 164 -11.89 -8.12 5.03
CA SER A 164 -12.32 -9.52 4.94
C SER A 164 -13.27 -9.94 6.07
N LEU A 165 -13.19 -9.28 7.24
CA LEU A 165 -14.09 -9.55 8.37
C LEU A 165 -15.40 -8.78 8.31
N PHE A 166 -15.37 -7.53 7.84
CA PHE A 166 -16.49 -6.60 7.99
C PHE A 166 -17.27 -6.34 6.70
N LEU A 167 -16.64 -6.48 5.51
CA LEU A 167 -17.26 -6.10 4.23
C LEU A 167 -17.77 -7.29 3.41
N GLY A 168 -17.44 -8.52 3.74
CA GLY A 168 -17.87 -9.71 2.98
C GLY A 168 -19.34 -10.11 3.13
N GLY A 169 -20.25 -9.22 3.58
CA GLY A 169 -21.69 -9.48 3.69
C GLY A 169 -22.10 -10.62 4.64
N ARG A 170 -21.15 -11.23 5.35
CA ARG A 170 -21.34 -12.37 6.26
C ARG A 170 -21.39 -11.92 7.71
N ASN A 171 -22.02 -12.74 8.56
CA ASN A 171 -21.88 -12.50 10.00
C ASN A 171 -20.40 -12.72 10.44
N LEU A 172 -19.99 -11.98 11.46
CA LEU A 172 -18.60 -11.96 11.94
C LEU A 172 -18.03 -13.36 12.27
N GLY A 173 -18.89 -14.26 12.77
CA GLY A 173 -18.46 -15.63 13.12
C GLY A 173 -18.08 -16.43 11.88
N VAL A 174 -18.88 -16.39 10.81
CA VAL A 174 -18.59 -17.07 9.55
C VAL A 174 -17.39 -16.46 8.88
N ALA A 175 -17.31 -15.12 8.82
CA ALA A 175 -16.15 -14.43 8.25
C ALA A 175 -14.85 -14.81 8.96
N THR A 176 -14.87 -14.90 10.30
CA THR A 176 -13.71 -15.36 11.08
C THR A 176 -13.32 -16.80 10.76
N ILE A 177 -14.30 -17.72 10.64
CA ILE A 177 -14.02 -19.14 10.28
C ILE A 177 -13.39 -19.21 8.90
N VAL A 178 -13.90 -18.48 7.92
CA VAL A 178 -13.38 -18.46 6.55
C VAL A 178 -11.97 -17.87 6.51
N LEU A 179 -11.72 -16.79 7.23
CA LEU A 179 -10.38 -16.20 7.35
C LEU A 179 -9.38 -17.16 7.99
N VAL A 180 -9.79 -17.88 9.05
CA VAL A 180 -8.96 -18.92 9.70
C VAL A 180 -8.71 -20.09 8.74
N ALA A 181 -9.71 -20.50 7.97
CA ALA A 181 -9.56 -21.55 6.96
C ALA A 181 -8.57 -21.11 5.87
N PHE A 182 -8.70 -19.88 5.35
CA PHE A 182 -7.74 -19.30 4.40
C PHE A 182 -6.31 -19.29 4.98
N ALA A 183 -6.14 -18.79 6.21
CA ALA A 183 -4.85 -18.77 6.89
C ALA A 183 -4.27 -20.18 7.10
N ALA A 184 -5.11 -21.18 7.39
CA ALA A 184 -4.70 -22.57 7.52
C ALA A 184 -4.24 -23.16 6.18
N ILE A 185 -4.94 -22.88 5.08
CA ILE A 185 -4.55 -23.31 3.74
C ILE A 185 -3.22 -22.64 3.33
N ALA A 186 -3.07 -21.32 3.58
CA ALA A 186 -1.83 -20.61 3.32
C ALA A 186 -0.66 -21.17 4.16
N ALA A 187 -0.90 -21.44 5.45
CA ALA A 187 0.10 -22.07 6.32
C ALA A 187 0.47 -23.50 5.87
N LEU A 188 -0.50 -24.29 5.40
CA LEU A 188 -0.25 -25.61 4.83
C LEU A 188 0.58 -25.49 3.54
N ALA A 189 0.27 -24.55 2.66
CA ALA A 189 1.04 -24.30 1.43
C ALA A 189 2.50 -23.93 1.77
N ILE A 190 2.70 -23.07 2.77
CA ILE A 190 4.03 -22.73 3.30
C ILE A 190 4.74 -23.98 3.85
N TRP A 191 4.06 -24.76 4.67
CA TRP A 191 4.63 -25.97 5.26
C TRP A 191 5.03 -26.99 4.18
N LEU A 192 4.19 -27.21 3.16
CA LEU A 192 4.50 -28.07 2.02
C LEU A 192 5.72 -27.54 1.26
N ALA A 193 5.81 -26.24 1.00
CA ALA A 193 6.96 -25.63 0.34
C ALA A 193 8.28 -25.88 1.13
N PHE A 194 8.21 -25.89 2.48
CA PHE A 194 9.38 -26.18 3.32
C PHE A 194 9.73 -27.66 3.44
N THR A 195 8.79 -28.57 3.16
CA THR A 195 9.05 -30.02 3.17
C THR A 195 9.65 -30.54 1.87
N LEU A 196 9.57 -29.74 0.79
CA LEU A 196 10.23 -30.06 -0.47
C LEU A 196 11.76 -30.04 -0.28
N PRO A 197 12.51 -30.95 -0.98
CA PRO A 197 13.96 -31.03 -0.86
C PRO A 197 14.61 -29.68 -1.18
N ARG A 198 15.31 -29.11 -0.20
CA ARG A 198 15.88 -27.75 -0.25
C ARG A 198 16.80 -27.47 -1.43
N GLY A 199 17.39 -28.51 -2.06
CA GLY A 199 18.27 -28.36 -3.22
C GLY A 199 17.55 -28.18 -4.54
N ALA A 200 16.46 -28.93 -4.77
CA ALA A 200 15.82 -29.01 -6.08
C ALA A 200 15.15 -27.70 -6.54
N MET A 201 14.47 -27.00 -5.64
CA MET A 201 13.81 -25.72 -5.93
C MET A 201 14.84 -24.61 -6.16
N HIS A 202 15.87 -24.55 -5.29
CA HIS A 202 16.92 -23.54 -5.39
C HIS A 202 17.75 -23.74 -6.67
N GLU A 203 18.19 -24.95 -6.96
CA GLU A 203 18.96 -25.30 -8.16
C GLU A 203 18.13 -25.08 -9.43
N PHE A 204 16.82 -25.35 -9.38
CA PHE A 204 15.91 -25.11 -10.50
C PHE A 204 15.65 -23.63 -10.73
N VAL A 205 15.44 -22.83 -9.65
CA VAL A 205 15.27 -21.37 -9.75
C VAL A 205 16.58 -20.73 -10.24
N SER A 206 17.73 -21.08 -9.66
CA SER A 206 19.02 -20.49 -10.05
C SER A 206 19.42 -20.85 -11.48
N SER A 207 19.19 -22.11 -11.92
CA SER A 207 19.49 -22.54 -13.29
C SER A 207 18.58 -21.87 -14.34
N THR A 208 17.38 -21.42 -13.96
CA THR A 208 16.41 -20.83 -14.87
C THR A 208 16.35 -19.29 -14.80
N LEU A 209 16.99 -18.67 -13.82
CA LEU A 209 17.03 -17.21 -13.62
C LEU A 209 17.57 -16.44 -14.83
N HIS A 210 18.53 -17.02 -15.54
CA HIS A 210 19.20 -16.42 -16.69
C HIS A 210 18.70 -16.95 -18.04
N THR A 211 17.66 -17.83 -18.02
CA THR A 211 17.07 -18.35 -19.24
C THR A 211 15.91 -17.47 -19.73
N SER A 212 15.60 -17.52 -21.02
CA SER A 212 14.44 -16.86 -21.63
C SER A 212 13.10 -17.31 -21.02
N GLY A 213 13.09 -18.45 -20.33
CA GLY A 213 11.91 -19.03 -19.70
C GLY A 213 11.36 -18.24 -18.50
N GLN A 214 12.20 -17.42 -17.82
CA GLN A 214 11.81 -16.60 -16.67
C GLN A 214 10.97 -17.38 -15.65
N PHE A 215 11.36 -18.61 -15.35
CA PHE A 215 10.54 -19.56 -14.59
C PHE A 215 10.13 -19.02 -13.20
N ALA A 216 11.05 -18.37 -12.49
CA ALA A 216 10.76 -17.79 -11.18
C ALA A 216 9.58 -16.80 -11.23
N ILE A 217 9.53 -15.95 -12.25
CA ILE A 217 8.43 -14.98 -12.44
C ILE A 217 7.10 -15.70 -12.70
N ARG A 218 7.14 -16.78 -13.53
CA ARG A 218 5.94 -17.57 -13.79
C ARG A 218 5.42 -18.27 -12.54
N VAL A 219 6.31 -18.78 -11.67
CA VAL A 219 5.92 -19.35 -10.38
C VAL A 219 5.32 -18.30 -9.47
N VAL A 220 5.90 -17.11 -9.42
CA VAL A 220 5.35 -15.97 -8.66
C VAL A 220 3.93 -15.65 -9.13
N LEU A 221 3.72 -15.49 -10.44
CA LEU A 221 2.41 -15.20 -11.00
C LEU A 221 1.41 -16.34 -10.74
N LEU A 222 1.86 -17.59 -10.77
CA LEU A 222 1.01 -18.74 -10.43
C LEU A 222 0.59 -18.73 -8.96
N ILE A 223 1.53 -18.45 -8.04
CA ILE A 223 1.23 -18.34 -6.60
C ILE A 223 0.26 -17.18 -6.36
N LEU A 224 0.51 -16.03 -6.99
CA LEU A 224 -0.36 -14.86 -6.90
C LEU A 224 -1.78 -15.21 -7.39
N ALA A 225 -1.90 -15.75 -8.60
CA ALA A 225 -3.20 -16.11 -9.16
C ALA A 225 -3.92 -17.17 -8.33
N ALA A 226 -3.22 -18.20 -7.86
CA ALA A 226 -3.81 -19.26 -7.04
C ALA A 226 -4.39 -18.72 -5.72
N LEU A 227 -3.70 -17.81 -5.04
CA LEU A 227 -4.16 -17.25 -3.78
C LEU A 227 -5.22 -16.16 -3.96
N VAL A 228 -5.14 -15.39 -5.04
CA VAL A 228 -6.21 -14.46 -5.43
C VAL A 228 -7.49 -15.26 -5.72
N VAL A 229 -7.42 -16.30 -6.54
CA VAL A 229 -8.58 -17.18 -6.82
C VAL A 229 -9.09 -17.83 -5.55
N LEU A 230 -8.21 -18.33 -4.67
CA LEU A 230 -8.61 -18.91 -3.39
C LEU A 230 -9.36 -17.89 -2.51
N SER A 231 -8.90 -16.64 -2.47
CA SER A 231 -9.59 -15.58 -1.74
C SER A 231 -10.98 -15.34 -2.31
N ILE A 232 -11.10 -15.18 -3.63
CA ILE A 232 -12.39 -14.97 -4.31
C ILE A 232 -13.35 -16.15 -4.08
N VAL A 233 -12.87 -17.39 -4.21
CA VAL A 233 -13.70 -18.61 -3.99
C VAL A 233 -14.19 -18.70 -2.53
N LEU A 234 -13.39 -18.22 -1.58
CA LEU A 234 -13.74 -18.14 -0.18
C LEU A 234 -14.54 -16.86 0.15
N ASP A 235 -14.86 -16.03 -0.86
CA ASP A 235 -15.54 -14.74 -0.69
C ASP A 235 -14.80 -13.82 0.31
N LEU A 236 -13.48 -13.81 0.18
CA LEU A 236 -12.57 -12.89 0.83
C LEU A 236 -12.07 -11.90 -0.22
N ASP A 237 -11.60 -10.76 0.26
CA ASP A 237 -11.00 -9.77 -0.63
C ASP A 237 -9.75 -10.30 -1.36
N MET A 238 -9.64 -10.02 -2.66
CA MET A 238 -8.54 -10.50 -3.51
C MET A 238 -7.17 -9.97 -3.05
N LEU A 239 -7.14 -8.79 -2.41
CA LEU A 239 -5.89 -8.16 -1.95
C LEU A 239 -5.27 -8.94 -0.80
N LEU A 240 -6.09 -9.60 0.04
CA LEU A 240 -5.60 -10.51 1.08
C LEU A 240 -4.86 -11.70 0.45
N GLY A 241 -5.40 -12.25 -0.65
CA GLY A 241 -4.75 -13.31 -1.43
C GLY A 241 -3.43 -12.85 -2.03
N ALA A 242 -3.43 -11.70 -2.69
CA ALA A 242 -2.25 -11.12 -3.30
C ALA A 242 -1.14 -10.83 -2.27
N PHE A 243 -1.49 -10.22 -1.15
CA PHE A 243 -0.57 -9.95 -0.06
C PHE A 243 0.01 -11.23 0.56
N THR A 244 -0.85 -12.24 0.79
CA THR A 244 -0.43 -13.54 1.30
C THR A 244 0.51 -14.26 0.33
N ALA A 245 0.26 -14.13 -0.99
CA ALA A 245 1.16 -14.65 -2.01
C ALA A 245 2.57 -14.05 -1.92
N GLY A 246 2.67 -12.75 -1.68
CA GLY A 246 3.94 -12.06 -1.43
C GLY A 246 4.65 -12.61 -0.19
N ILE A 247 3.93 -12.82 0.91
CA ILE A 247 4.46 -13.43 2.13
C ILE A 247 5.00 -14.84 1.85
N ILE A 248 4.23 -15.67 1.16
CA ILE A 248 4.64 -17.05 0.82
C ILE A 248 5.88 -17.02 -0.07
N TRP A 249 5.92 -16.17 -1.08
CA TRP A 249 7.08 -16.02 -1.94
C TRP A 249 8.35 -15.65 -1.15
N ARG A 250 8.24 -14.64 -0.27
CA ARG A 250 9.35 -14.27 0.61
C ARG A 250 9.85 -15.43 1.47
N LEU A 251 8.94 -16.24 2.00
CA LEU A 251 9.31 -17.40 2.82
C LEU A 251 9.99 -18.49 1.98
N ILE A 252 9.54 -18.73 0.76
CA ILE A 252 10.18 -19.65 -0.20
C ILE A 252 11.61 -19.20 -0.51
N MET A 253 11.80 -17.90 -0.74
CA MET A 253 13.11 -17.31 -1.07
C MET A 253 14.02 -17.05 0.14
N ARG A 254 13.57 -17.41 1.35
CA ARG A 254 14.34 -17.11 2.59
C ARG A 254 15.74 -17.73 2.60
N ASP A 255 15.87 -18.96 2.09
CA ASP A 255 17.11 -19.73 2.08
C ASP A 255 17.88 -19.59 0.74
N ALA A 256 17.38 -18.77 -0.21
CA ALA A 256 18.07 -18.45 -1.46
C ALA A 256 19.28 -17.52 -1.22
N SER A 257 20.26 -17.55 -2.13
CA SER A 257 21.37 -16.60 -2.08
C SER A 257 20.83 -15.16 -2.18
N GLU A 258 21.54 -14.21 -1.58
CA GLU A 258 21.15 -12.78 -1.67
C GLU A 258 21.11 -12.32 -3.12
N HIS A 259 22.06 -12.75 -3.94
CA HIS A 259 22.12 -12.47 -5.37
C HIS A 259 20.89 -12.99 -6.14
N ASP A 260 20.48 -14.25 -5.90
CA ASP A 260 19.32 -14.84 -6.59
C ASP A 260 18.03 -14.16 -6.16
N ARG A 261 17.91 -13.84 -4.86
CA ARG A 261 16.76 -13.13 -4.32
C ARG A 261 16.62 -11.74 -4.93
N GLU A 262 17.69 -10.95 -4.93
CA GLU A 262 17.72 -9.62 -5.54
C GLU A 262 17.41 -9.66 -7.04
N ALA A 263 17.93 -10.65 -7.76
CA ALA A 263 17.68 -10.82 -9.19
C ALA A 263 16.20 -11.10 -9.49
N VAL A 264 15.51 -11.90 -8.67
CA VAL A 264 14.08 -12.17 -8.84
C VAL A 264 13.25 -10.99 -8.40
N GLU A 265 13.53 -10.40 -7.22
CA GLU A 265 12.85 -9.23 -6.69
C GLU A 265 12.91 -8.06 -7.68
N SER A 266 14.09 -7.76 -8.25
CA SER A 266 14.26 -6.70 -9.26
C SER A 266 13.40 -6.92 -10.50
N LYS A 267 13.25 -8.17 -10.97
CA LYS A 267 12.40 -8.47 -12.12
C LYS A 267 10.91 -8.32 -11.81
N ILE A 268 10.50 -8.75 -10.61
CA ILE A 268 9.11 -8.59 -10.13
C ILE A 268 8.79 -7.11 -9.97
N GLU A 269 9.67 -6.35 -9.31
CA GLU A 269 9.55 -4.90 -9.16
C GLU A 269 9.52 -4.19 -10.51
N GLY A 270 10.30 -4.66 -11.49
CA GLY A 270 10.28 -4.13 -12.85
C GLY A 270 8.92 -4.29 -13.54
N VAL A 271 8.24 -5.43 -13.36
CA VAL A 271 6.88 -5.66 -13.88
C VAL A 271 5.86 -4.86 -13.08
N ALA A 272 5.96 -4.88 -11.76
CA ALA A 272 5.04 -4.18 -10.86
C ALA A 272 5.13 -2.67 -11.05
N PHE A 273 6.26 -2.06 -10.70
CA PHE A 273 6.45 -0.60 -10.71
C PHE A 273 6.81 -0.02 -12.08
N GLY A 274 7.27 -0.87 -13.02
CA GLY A 274 7.54 -0.44 -14.40
C GLY A 274 6.28 -0.30 -15.25
N PHE A 275 5.19 -0.99 -14.89
CA PHE A 275 3.98 -0.97 -15.72
C PHE A 275 2.67 -1.08 -14.92
N LEU A 276 2.47 -2.13 -14.15
CA LEU A 276 1.16 -2.47 -13.58
C LEU A 276 0.69 -1.48 -12.51
N VAL A 277 1.54 -1.15 -11.56
CA VAL A 277 1.23 -0.21 -10.48
C VAL A 277 1.00 1.22 -11.01
N PRO A 278 1.81 1.76 -11.93
CA PRO A 278 1.47 3.01 -12.63
C PRO A 278 0.10 3.00 -13.30
N VAL A 279 -0.28 1.90 -13.97
CA VAL A 279 -1.63 1.80 -14.57
C VAL A 279 -2.71 1.95 -13.51
N PHE A 280 -2.57 1.28 -12.35
CA PHE A 280 -3.52 1.40 -11.25
C PHE A 280 -3.66 2.85 -10.75
N PHE A 281 -2.56 3.55 -10.48
CA PHE A 281 -2.65 4.90 -9.95
C PHE A 281 -3.14 5.91 -11.00
N ILE A 282 -2.71 5.79 -12.25
CA ILE A 282 -3.18 6.66 -13.33
C ILE A 282 -4.68 6.43 -13.56
N TYR A 283 -5.14 5.17 -13.59
CA TYR A 283 -6.55 4.84 -13.77
C TYR A 283 -7.40 5.32 -12.60
N THR A 284 -6.92 5.18 -11.37
CA THR A 284 -7.56 5.81 -10.19
C THR A 284 -7.72 7.32 -10.38
N GLY A 285 -6.73 7.99 -10.95
CA GLY A 285 -6.83 9.40 -11.32
C GLY A 285 -7.87 9.65 -12.41
N VAL A 286 -7.93 8.81 -13.45
CA VAL A 286 -8.92 8.92 -14.54
C VAL A 286 -10.35 8.79 -14.02
N THR A 287 -10.59 7.87 -13.09
CA THR A 287 -11.91 7.64 -12.47
C THR A 287 -12.26 8.64 -11.35
N PHE A 288 -11.31 9.50 -10.96
CA PHE A 288 -11.51 10.47 -9.89
C PHE A 288 -12.56 11.53 -10.26
N ASP A 289 -13.59 11.66 -9.44
CA ASP A 289 -14.71 12.58 -9.68
C ASP A 289 -14.41 14.01 -9.19
N LEU A 290 -13.49 14.68 -9.88
CA LEU A 290 -13.14 16.07 -9.60
C LEU A 290 -14.33 17.02 -9.84
N LYS A 291 -15.25 16.68 -10.78
CA LYS A 291 -16.41 17.52 -11.09
C LYS A 291 -17.34 17.65 -9.89
N SER A 292 -17.63 16.56 -9.20
CA SER A 292 -18.44 16.58 -7.97
C SER A 292 -17.79 17.41 -6.87
N LEU A 293 -16.47 17.33 -6.72
CA LEU A 293 -15.72 18.16 -5.78
C LEU A 293 -15.83 19.66 -6.12
N LEU A 294 -15.68 20.01 -7.39
CA LEU A 294 -15.78 21.41 -7.87
C LEU A 294 -17.21 21.95 -7.79
N ALA A 295 -18.21 21.09 -8.02
CA ALA A 295 -19.62 21.48 -7.95
C ALA A 295 -20.10 21.77 -6.53
N GLN A 296 -19.43 21.20 -5.51
CA GLN A 296 -19.80 21.35 -4.11
C GLN A 296 -18.59 21.85 -3.29
N PRO A 297 -18.38 23.18 -3.17
CA PRO A 297 -17.22 23.73 -2.47
C PRO A 297 -17.06 23.26 -1.02
N MET A 298 -18.17 22.85 -0.38
CA MET A 298 -18.17 22.26 0.97
C MET A 298 -17.35 20.98 1.05
N LEU A 299 -17.26 20.21 -0.04
CA LEU A 299 -16.46 18.97 -0.08
C LEU A 299 -14.96 19.24 -0.01
N PHE A 300 -14.49 20.40 -0.52
CA PHE A 300 -13.09 20.80 -0.34
C PHE A 300 -12.72 21.03 1.13
N LEU A 301 -13.67 21.44 1.97
CA LEU A 301 -13.44 21.59 3.41
C LEU A 301 -13.34 20.24 4.10
N LEU A 302 -13.95 19.17 3.55
CA LEU A 302 -13.82 17.83 4.11
C LEU A 302 -12.44 17.23 3.85
N VAL A 303 -11.73 17.59 2.78
CA VAL A 303 -10.40 17.05 2.47
C VAL A 303 -9.39 17.32 3.60
N PRO A 304 -9.20 18.56 4.10
CA PRO A 304 -8.36 18.79 5.29
C PRO A 304 -8.91 18.13 6.56
N VAL A 305 -10.23 17.95 6.68
CA VAL A 305 -10.81 17.19 7.80
C VAL A 305 -10.37 15.73 7.74
N ILE A 306 -10.42 15.09 6.56
CA ILE A 306 -9.91 13.72 6.38
C ILE A 306 -8.42 13.64 6.73
N LEU A 307 -7.62 14.63 6.32
CA LEU A 307 -6.20 14.68 6.67
C LEU A 307 -5.98 14.74 8.19
N VAL A 308 -6.76 15.56 8.90
CA VAL A 308 -6.73 15.61 10.37
C VAL A 308 -7.20 14.28 10.97
N LEU A 309 -8.26 13.68 10.45
CA LEU A 309 -8.76 12.40 10.94
C LEU A 309 -7.75 11.27 10.71
N LEU A 310 -7.04 11.22 9.58
CA LEU A 310 -5.92 10.31 9.35
C LEU A 310 -4.84 10.47 10.42
N PHE A 311 -4.46 11.71 10.70
CA PHE A 311 -3.47 11.99 11.75
C PHE A 311 -3.96 11.58 13.14
N VAL A 312 -5.20 11.88 13.50
CA VAL A 312 -5.78 11.54 14.81
C VAL A 312 -6.02 10.04 14.95
N ALA A 313 -6.68 9.42 13.96
CA ALA A 313 -7.06 8.02 14.03
C ALA A 313 -5.87 7.08 13.87
N ARG A 314 -4.92 7.42 13.00
CA ARG A 314 -3.78 6.55 12.70
C ARG A 314 -2.45 7.07 13.23
N GLY A 315 -2.20 8.37 13.09
CA GLY A 315 -0.93 8.98 13.49
C GLY A 315 -0.70 8.92 15.00
N LEU A 316 -1.62 9.42 15.81
CA LEU A 316 -1.43 9.47 17.26
C LEU A 316 -1.23 8.07 17.89
N PRO A 317 -2.03 7.04 17.57
CA PRO A 317 -1.78 5.69 18.10
C PRO A 317 -0.45 5.09 17.64
N SER A 318 0.07 5.47 16.47
CA SER A 318 1.39 5.03 15.99
C SER A 318 2.54 5.43 16.91
N MET A 319 2.39 6.51 17.68
CA MET A 319 3.38 6.93 18.67
C MET A 319 3.66 5.88 19.76
N LEU A 320 2.75 4.93 19.99
CA LEU A 320 2.95 3.83 20.95
C LEU A 320 4.12 2.92 20.56
N ALA A 321 4.42 2.81 19.27
CA ALA A 321 5.54 2.05 18.76
C ALA A 321 6.87 2.84 18.74
N ALA A 322 6.88 4.09 19.21
CA ALA A 322 8.10 4.88 19.26
C ALA A 322 9.17 4.20 20.14
N PRO A 323 10.44 4.16 19.69
CA PRO A 323 11.56 3.64 20.47
C PRO A 323 11.72 4.32 21.81
N GLU A 324 12.28 3.62 22.79
CA GLU A 324 12.61 4.20 24.10
C GLU A 324 13.63 5.35 23.94
N GLY A 325 13.43 6.44 24.65
CA GLY A 325 14.27 7.64 24.52
C GLY A 325 13.92 8.55 23.33
N SER A 326 12.87 8.24 22.55
CA SER A 326 12.41 9.11 21.45
C SER A 326 12.00 10.49 21.95
N THR A 327 12.51 11.53 21.27
CA THR A 327 12.11 12.92 21.52
C THR A 327 10.67 13.19 21.09
N ARG A 328 10.10 14.33 21.48
CA ARG A 328 8.77 14.75 20.99
C ARG A 328 8.74 14.89 19.46
N ARG A 329 9.81 15.37 18.85
CA ARG A 329 9.94 15.47 17.38
C ARG A 329 9.96 14.09 16.71
N ASP A 330 10.70 13.12 17.27
CA ASP A 330 10.74 11.75 16.76
C ASP A 330 9.34 11.10 16.80
N ARG A 331 8.62 11.27 17.92
CA ARG A 331 7.25 10.73 18.07
C ARG A 331 6.27 11.37 17.08
N LEU A 332 6.37 12.70 16.90
CA LEU A 332 5.52 13.40 15.92
C LEU A 332 5.84 12.97 14.47
N SER A 333 7.13 12.79 14.15
CA SER A 333 7.55 12.23 12.87
C SER A 333 6.97 10.83 12.64
N ILE A 334 7.03 9.93 13.66
CA ILE A 334 6.41 8.60 13.61
C ILE A 334 4.89 8.72 13.39
N ALA A 335 4.22 9.66 14.06
CA ALA A 335 2.79 9.86 13.89
C ALA A 335 2.44 10.27 12.45
N LEU A 336 3.19 11.23 11.88
CA LEU A 336 2.98 11.70 10.51
C LEU A 336 3.25 10.56 9.49
N LEU A 337 4.39 9.89 9.60
CA LEU A 337 4.72 8.77 8.73
C LEU A 337 3.69 7.63 8.88
N GLY A 338 3.28 7.30 10.11
CA GLY A 338 2.27 6.28 10.36
C GLY A 338 0.89 6.61 9.77
N ALA A 339 0.55 7.89 9.63
CA ALA A 339 -0.71 8.35 9.05
C ALA A 339 -0.67 8.50 7.51
N THR A 340 0.47 8.23 6.88
CA THR A 340 0.61 8.26 5.42
C THR A 340 -0.09 7.04 4.83
N GLY A 341 -1.24 7.22 4.17
CA GLY A 341 -2.02 6.11 3.65
C GLY A 341 -2.75 6.49 2.37
N LEU A 342 -2.38 5.95 1.21
CA LEU A 342 -3.10 6.18 -0.04
C LEU A 342 -3.52 4.88 -0.72
N PRO A 343 -2.62 3.89 -1.00
CA PRO A 343 -3.01 2.70 -1.76
C PRO A 343 -4.19 1.95 -1.14
N ILE A 344 -4.15 1.77 0.18
CA ILE A 344 -5.24 1.09 0.91
C ILE A 344 -6.50 1.95 0.95
N ILE A 345 -6.38 3.27 1.10
CA ILE A 345 -7.54 4.17 1.05
C ILE A 345 -8.24 4.03 -0.31
N VAL A 346 -7.48 4.03 -1.41
CA VAL A 346 -8.02 3.83 -2.76
C VAL A 346 -8.71 2.47 -2.87
N ALA A 347 -8.02 1.39 -2.47
CA ALA A 347 -8.55 0.03 -2.55
C ALA A 347 -9.83 -0.15 -1.72
N VAL A 348 -9.79 0.23 -0.43
CA VAL A 348 -10.92 0.08 0.49
C VAL A 348 -12.12 0.90 0.04
N THR A 349 -11.89 2.10 -0.46
CA THR A 349 -12.98 2.97 -0.92
C THR A 349 -13.54 2.52 -2.26
N ALA A 350 -12.73 1.93 -3.15
CA ALA A 350 -13.21 1.31 -4.39
C ALA A 350 -14.15 0.13 -4.07
N ILE A 351 -13.71 -0.80 -3.21
CA ILE A 351 -14.56 -1.90 -2.72
C ILE A 351 -15.87 -1.35 -2.12
N GLY A 352 -15.78 -0.30 -1.29
CA GLY A 352 -16.97 0.31 -0.69
C GLY A 352 -17.94 0.91 -1.71
N VAL A 353 -17.45 1.41 -2.85
CA VAL A 353 -18.30 1.89 -3.96
C VAL A 353 -18.89 0.72 -4.74
N ASP A 354 -18.11 -0.29 -5.06
CA ASP A 354 -18.54 -1.47 -5.82
C ASP A 354 -19.64 -2.26 -5.07
N GLU A 355 -19.52 -2.34 -3.74
CA GLU A 355 -20.55 -2.94 -2.85
C GLU A 355 -21.74 -2.00 -2.58
N GLY A 356 -21.74 -0.78 -3.13
CA GLY A 356 -22.80 0.21 -2.92
C GLY A 356 -22.87 0.78 -1.49
N ILE A 357 -21.83 0.59 -0.69
CA ILE A 357 -21.71 1.08 0.71
C ILE A 357 -21.30 2.55 0.73
N LEU A 358 -20.39 2.94 -0.17
CA LEU A 358 -19.95 4.32 -0.34
C LEU A 358 -20.47 4.93 -1.65
N THR A 359 -20.65 6.23 -1.64
CA THR A 359 -20.85 7.00 -2.87
C THR A 359 -19.50 7.34 -3.52
N THR A 360 -19.47 7.53 -4.82
CA THR A 360 -18.28 8.01 -5.56
C THR A 360 -17.74 9.32 -4.98
N THR A 361 -18.63 10.19 -4.50
CA THR A 361 -18.25 11.46 -3.85
C THR A 361 -17.48 11.22 -2.53
N GLN A 362 -17.92 10.27 -1.71
CA GLN A 362 -17.23 9.90 -0.47
C GLN A 362 -15.87 9.30 -0.76
N GLN A 363 -15.78 8.40 -1.74
CA GLN A 363 -14.50 7.88 -2.25
C GLN A 363 -13.57 9.01 -2.66
N THR A 364 -14.05 9.93 -3.49
CA THR A 364 -13.27 11.07 -4.01
C THR A 364 -12.66 11.92 -2.87
N VAL A 365 -13.44 12.24 -1.84
CA VAL A 365 -12.97 13.02 -0.68
C VAL A 365 -11.91 12.25 0.13
N LEU A 366 -12.13 10.94 0.36
CA LEU A 366 -11.19 10.09 1.10
C LEU A 366 -9.88 9.92 0.32
N VAL A 367 -9.95 9.67 -0.98
CA VAL A 367 -8.77 9.55 -1.86
C VAL A 367 -8.01 10.88 -1.92
N ALA A 368 -8.70 12.03 -2.03
CA ALA A 368 -8.06 13.34 -1.98
C ALA A 368 -7.31 13.57 -0.65
N GLY A 369 -7.91 13.19 0.48
CA GLY A 369 -7.26 13.22 1.79
C GLY A 369 -6.03 12.30 1.85
N GLY A 370 -6.13 11.09 1.28
CA GLY A 370 -5.03 10.15 1.12
C GLY A 370 -3.88 10.72 0.29
N MET A 371 -4.18 11.35 -0.85
CA MET A 371 -3.18 12.01 -1.71
C MET A 371 -2.43 13.09 -0.94
N LEU A 372 -3.16 13.96 -0.22
CA LEU A 372 -2.53 14.98 0.61
C LEU A 372 -1.70 14.37 1.75
N SER A 373 -2.12 13.25 2.34
CA SER A 373 -1.35 12.57 3.38
C SER A 373 0.00 12.08 2.88
N VAL A 374 0.03 11.46 1.70
CA VAL A 374 1.28 10.98 1.05
C VAL A 374 2.20 12.13 0.65
N LEU A 375 1.63 13.28 0.28
CA LEU A 375 2.41 14.47 -0.07
C LEU A 375 2.96 15.17 1.18
N LEU A 376 2.12 15.44 2.18
CA LEU A 376 2.47 16.34 3.28
C LEU A 376 3.13 15.63 4.46
N PHE A 377 2.64 14.45 4.84
CA PHE A 377 3.08 13.79 6.06
C PHE A 377 4.52 13.30 6.02
N PRO A 378 5.02 12.66 4.93
CA PRO A 378 6.42 12.30 4.85
C PRO A 378 7.33 13.52 4.80
N LEU A 379 6.94 14.58 4.07
CA LEU A 379 7.72 15.82 4.00
C LEU A 379 7.92 16.45 5.37
N VAL A 380 6.83 16.67 6.10
CA VAL A 380 6.88 17.27 7.43
C VAL A 380 7.55 16.31 8.44
N GLY A 381 7.22 15.01 8.36
CA GLY A 381 7.78 13.98 9.23
C GLY A 381 9.30 13.90 9.11
N MET A 382 9.83 13.84 7.89
CA MET A 382 11.27 13.77 7.64
C MET A 382 11.97 15.11 7.92
N ALA A 383 11.33 16.25 7.68
CA ALA A 383 11.87 17.56 8.06
C ALA A 383 12.06 17.68 9.58
N LEU A 384 11.15 17.18 10.38
CA LEU A 384 11.29 17.11 11.84
C LEU A 384 12.47 16.23 12.29
N ARG A 385 12.85 15.25 11.46
CA ARG A 385 13.96 14.32 11.67
C ARG A 385 15.30 14.88 11.19
N GLY A 386 15.29 15.72 10.14
CA GLY A 386 16.47 16.12 9.34
C GLY A 386 17.61 16.83 10.10
N GLU A 387 17.34 17.46 11.24
CA GLU A 387 18.40 18.08 12.05
C GLU A 387 19.35 17.07 12.70
N LYS A 388 18.91 15.84 13.00
CA LYS A 388 19.73 14.78 13.60
C LYS A 388 20.66 14.08 12.61
N VAL A 389 20.21 13.90 11.38
CA VAL A 389 21.02 13.25 10.33
C VAL A 389 22.23 14.09 9.99
N LYS A 390 22.07 15.43 9.88
CA LYS A 390 23.18 16.37 9.67
C LYS A 390 24.18 16.38 10.85
N ALA A 391 23.69 16.31 12.09
CA ALA A 391 24.54 16.31 13.27
C ALA A 391 25.39 15.04 13.42
N SER A 392 24.88 13.87 13.00
CA SER A 392 25.65 12.62 13.04
C SER A 392 26.72 12.55 11.95
N THR A 393 26.48 13.12 10.78
CA THR A 393 27.45 13.16 9.68
C THR A 393 28.61 14.10 10.02
N THR A 394 28.32 15.26 10.64
CA THR A 394 29.37 16.21 11.05
C THR A 394 30.27 15.64 12.14
N LEU A 395 29.76 14.87 13.07
CA LEU A 395 30.56 14.22 14.12
C LEU A 395 31.45 13.07 13.59
N GLN A 396 31.07 12.44 12.49
CA GLN A 396 31.88 11.41 11.83
C GLN A 396 32.98 12.02 10.98
N ASP A 397 32.76 13.16 10.35
CA ASP A 397 33.77 13.90 9.55
C ASP A 397 34.79 14.60 10.44
N ASP A 398 34.44 14.99 11.68
CA ASP A 398 35.38 15.58 12.65
C ASP A 398 36.23 14.54 13.39
N MET A 399 35.96 13.23 13.22
CA MET A 399 36.69 12.12 13.83
C MET A 399 37.53 11.31 12.82
N ALA A 400 37.48 11.65 11.54
CA ALA A 400 38.25 11.04 10.45
C ALA A 400 39.37 11.96 10.01
#